data_329ca4d9934c3392db39b1bb42f85279
#
_entry.id   329ca4d9934c3392db39b1bb42f85279
#
_cell.length_a   1.000
_cell.length_b   1.000
_cell.length_c   1.000
_cell.angle_alpha   90.00
_cell.angle_beta   90.00
_cell.angle_gamma   90.00
#
_symmetry.space_group_name_H-M   'P 1'
#
loop_
_entity.id
_entity.type
_entity.pdbx_description
1 polymer ?
#
loop_
_entity_poly.entity_id
_entity_poly.type
_entity_poly.pdbx_seq_one_letter_code
_entity_poly.pdbx_strand_id
1 'polypeptide(L)'
;MKDTNTYNTLKYSLIAFPLAFAGIPIYLHAPDYYVTNIGIKIEIIGFTLLLLRLVDAILDPLIGSLSDEFYKYRDKIIYLGSFLLILGFWMIFHPPNINIILWFSLSVFLCTLGFSIIAINIQAFGGLWDIPAPQVTKIIVTREAVGIFGLLVASIVPTLLYLTYKDNNFHILSIILIFIMIISLVAFYSWFKSSEIKSPIKLNNSRSMRVIFINKKVRLFFTSYFFSCFASAIPATLIIFYVRDYLLAEKFLGLFL
;
A
#
# COMPACT_ATOMS: atom_id res chain seq x y z
N MET A 1 4.60 -30.64 -14.03
CA MET A 1 4.70 -29.46 -13.14
C MET A 1 5.30 -28.35 -13.98
N LYS A 2 4.50 -27.33 -14.32
CA LYS A 2 5.03 -26.16 -15.06
C LYS A 2 5.84 -25.32 -14.07
N ASP A 3 7.15 -25.19 -14.28
CA ASP A 3 7.96 -24.22 -13.59
C ASP A 3 7.40 -22.82 -13.88
N THR A 4 7.12 -22.04 -12.82
CA THR A 4 6.74 -20.65 -13.02
C THR A 4 7.90 -19.92 -13.67
N ASN A 5 7.71 -19.51 -14.92
CA ASN A 5 8.67 -18.70 -15.63
C ASN A 5 8.92 -17.42 -14.80
N THR A 6 10.18 -17.07 -14.56
CA THR A 6 10.62 -15.84 -13.86
C THR A 6 9.89 -14.60 -14.39
N TYR A 7 9.54 -14.60 -15.67
CA TYR A 7 8.78 -13.56 -16.33
C TYR A 7 7.35 -13.43 -15.77
N ASN A 8 6.65 -14.54 -15.49
CA ASN A 8 5.31 -14.50 -14.89
C ASN A 8 5.36 -14.05 -13.42
N THR A 9 6.41 -14.45 -12.67
CA THR A 9 6.63 -13.97 -11.32
C THR A 9 6.82 -12.45 -11.30
N LEU A 10 7.61 -11.91 -12.23
CA LEU A 10 7.84 -10.47 -12.33
C LEU A 10 6.55 -9.72 -12.69
N LYS A 11 5.77 -10.20 -13.66
CA LYS A 11 4.49 -9.60 -14.05
C LYS A 11 3.52 -9.48 -12.86
N TYR A 12 3.42 -10.54 -12.05
CA TYR A 12 2.61 -10.51 -10.84
C TYR A 12 3.14 -9.52 -9.81
N SER A 13 4.46 -9.47 -9.63
CA SER A 13 5.12 -8.67 -8.61
C SER A 13 5.12 -7.18 -8.91
N LEU A 14 5.04 -6.78 -10.20
CA LEU A 14 5.10 -5.38 -10.63
C LEU A 14 4.06 -4.48 -9.97
N ILE A 15 2.91 -5.01 -9.56
CA ILE A 15 1.86 -4.21 -8.90
C ILE A 15 2.30 -3.71 -7.50
N ALA A 16 3.31 -4.34 -6.89
CA ALA A 16 3.88 -3.86 -5.64
C ALA A 16 4.64 -2.54 -5.79
N PHE A 17 5.13 -2.23 -6.99
CA PHE A 17 5.87 -1.01 -7.26
C PHE A 17 5.03 0.26 -7.06
N PRO A 18 3.88 0.46 -7.77
CA PRO A 18 3.06 1.65 -7.56
C PRO A 18 2.47 1.74 -6.16
N LEU A 19 2.19 0.62 -5.49
CA LEU A 19 1.74 0.61 -4.10
C LEU A 19 2.81 1.18 -3.16
N ALA A 20 4.03 0.69 -3.26
CA ALA A 20 5.14 1.18 -2.44
C ALA A 20 5.52 2.62 -2.80
N PHE A 21 5.49 2.97 -4.10
CA PHE A 21 5.74 4.33 -4.57
C PHE A 21 4.74 5.33 -4.00
N ALA A 22 3.46 4.99 -3.91
CA ALA A 22 2.44 5.88 -3.37
C ALA A 22 2.60 6.13 -1.86
N GLY A 23 3.21 5.21 -1.12
CA GLY A 23 3.30 5.27 0.33
C GLY A 23 4.03 6.51 0.86
N ILE A 24 5.25 6.78 0.39
CA ILE A 24 6.04 7.94 0.86
C ILE A 24 5.33 9.27 0.57
N PRO A 25 4.85 9.56 -0.65
CA PRO A 25 4.11 10.79 -0.90
C PRO A 25 2.87 10.97 -0.03
N ILE A 26 2.11 9.91 0.22
CA ILE A 26 0.87 10.00 1.03
C ILE A 26 1.17 10.28 2.49
N TYR A 27 2.18 9.61 3.09
CA TYR A 27 2.40 9.68 4.53
C TYR A 27 3.46 10.68 4.97
N LEU A 28 4.32 11.12 4.06
CA LEU A 28 5.39 12.08 4.37
C LEU A 28 5.15 13.42 3.66
N HIS A 29 5.01 13.42 2.34
CA HIS A 29 4.92 14.67 1.57
C HIS A 29 3.55 15.34 1.63
N ALA A 30 2.45 14.58 1.67
CA ALA A 30 1.12 15.17 1.73
C ALA A 30 0.86 15.92 3.06
N PRO A 31 1.17 15.37 4.25
CA PRO A 31 1.09 16.12 5.49
C PRO A 31 1.92 17.40 5.49
N ASP A 32 3.18 17.31 5.05
CA ASP A 32 4.07 18.46 4.95
C ASP A 32 3.52 19.54 4.01
N TYR A 33 3.04 19.14 2.83
CA TYR A 33 2.41 20.05 1.86
C TYR A 33 1.21 20.81 2.44
N TYR A 34 0.33 20.12 3.18
CA TYR A 34 -0.85 20.75 3.80
C TYR A 34 -0.49 21.64 4.99
N VAL A 35 0.59 21.36 5.70
CA VAL A 35 1.06 22.22 6.80
C VAL A 35 1.81 23.45 6.24
N THR A 36 2.76 23.25 5.34
CA THR A 36 3.68 24.30 4.90
C THR A 36 3.09 25.19 3.81
N ASN A 37 2.41 24.62 2.80
CA ASN A 37 1.90 25.37 1.65
C ASN A 37 0.47 25.88 1.86
N ILE A 38 -0.36 25.11 2.59
CA ILE A 38 -1.78 25.46 2.79
C ILE A 38 -2.01 26.11 4.15
N GLY A 39 -1.11 25.88 5.13
CA GLY A 39 -1.17 26.50 6.46
C GLY A 39 -2.10 25.82 7.45
N ILE A 40 -2.40 24.53 7.27
CA ILE A 40 -3.20 23.77 8.23
C ILE A 40 -2.31 23.36 9.42
N LYS A 41 -2.88 23.45 10.63
CA LYS A 41 -2.15 23.05 11.84
C LYS A 41 -1.78 21.56 11.80
N ILE A 42 -0.55 21.24 12.18
CA ILE A 42 -0.03 19.86 12.16
C ILE A 42 -0.84 18.91 13.04
N GLU A 43 -1.41 19.43 14.16
CA GLU A 43 -2.23 18.64 15.05
C GLU A 43 -3.51 18.13 14.38
N ILE A 44 -4.11 18.97 13.51
CA ILE A 44 -5.32 18.61 12.75
C ILE A 44 -4.98 17.52 11.72
N ILE A 45 -3.89 17.69 10.99
CA ILE A 45 -3.43 16.69 10.01
C ILE A 45 -3.10 15.37 10.71
N GLY A 46 -2.34 15.42 11.81
CA GLY A 46 -1.97 14.23 12.58
C GLY A 46 -3.20 13.49 13.15
N PHE A 47 -4.17 14.23 13.69
CA PHE A 47 -5.41 13.64 14.20
C PHE A 47 -6.25 13.03 13.07
N THR A 48 -6.34 13.69 11.93
CA THR A 48 -7.03 13.16 10.75
C THR A 48 -6.40 11.85 10.26
N LEU A 49 -5.07 11.80 10.14
CA LEU A 49 -4.37 10.58 9.76
C LEU A 49 -4.57 9.45 10.76
N LEU A 50 -4.56 9.75 12.06
CA LEU A 50 -4.85 8.76 13.10
C LEU A 50 -6.26 8.18 12.96
N LEU A 51 -7.27 9.03 12.77
CA LEU A 51 -8.65 8.57 12.55
C LEU A 51 -8.77 7.70 11.30
N LEU A 52 -8.14 8.09 10.20
CA LEU A 52 -8.16 7.31 8.97
C LEU A 52 -7.49 5.94 9.15
N ARG A 53 -6.40 5.85 9.92
CA ARG A 53 -5.77 4.56 10.27
C ARG A 53 -6.68 3.65 11.09
N LEU A 54 -7.48 4.20 11.99
CA LEU A 54 -8.49 3.42 12.74
C LEU A 54 -9.60 2.91 11.81
N VAL A 55 -10.01 3.73 10.84
CA VAL A 55 -10.98 3.33 9.82
C VAL A 55 -10.41 2.20 8.95
N ASP A 56 -9.16 2.31 8.48
CA ASP A 56 -8.48 1.27 7.69
C ASP A 56 -8.44 -0.06 8.45
N ALA A 57 -8.09 -0.05 9.74
CA ALA A 57 -8.03 -1.25 10.57
C ALA A 57 -9.38 -2.00 10.67
N ILE A 58 -10.50 -1.26 10.55
CA ILE A 58 -11.85 -1.85 10.52
C ILE A 58 -12.22 -2.31 9.11
N LEU A 59 -11.84 -1.53 8.09
CA LEU A 59 -12.20 -1.82 6.70
C LEU A 59 -11.42 -2.98 6.11
N ASP A 60 -10.15 -3.19 6.47
CA ASP A 60 -9.31 -4.25 5.90
C ASP A 60 -9.92 -5.66 6.06
N PRO A 61 -10.41 -6.08 7.23
CA PRO A 61 -11.13 -7.35 7.37
C PRO A 61 -12.41 -7.42 6.55
N LEU A 62 -13.13 -6.30 6.39
CA LEU A 62 -14.36 -6.24 5.58
C LEU A 62 -14.04 -6.39 4.09
N ILE A 63 -13.00 -5.70 3.62
CA ILE A 63 -12.49 -5.83 2.24
C ILE A 63 -12.08 -7.27 1.96
N GLY A 64 -11.36 -7.92 2.89
CA GLY A 64 -10.98 -9.33 2.79
C GLY A 64 -12.20 -10.24 2.66
N SER A 65 -13.19 -10.07 3.54
CA SER A 65 -14.42 -10.86 3.53
C SER A 65 -15.23 -10.67 2.24
N LEU A 66 -15.41 -9.43 1.79
CA LEU A 66 -16.10 -9.12 0.53
C LEU A 66 -15.34 -9.70 -0.67
N SER A 67 -14.01 -9.59 -0.67
CA SER A 67 -13.18 -10.16 -1.73
C SER A 67 -13.27 -11.68 -1.81
N ASP A 68 -13.42 -12.36 -0.69
CA ASP A 68 -13.61 -13.81 -0.64
C ASP A 68 -15.01 -14.22 -1.14
N GLU A 69 -16.04 -13.43 -0.84
CA GLU A 69 -17.39 -13.65 -1.35
C GLU A 69 -17.44 -13.45 -2.87
N PHE A 70 -16.83 -12.38 -3.36
CA PHE A 70 -16.76 -12.01 -4.79
C PHE A 70 -15.49 -12.50 -5.49
N TYR A 71 -14.92 -13.64 -5.09
CA TYR A 71 -13.63 -14.14 -5.58
C TYR A 71 -13.53 -14.22 -7.11
N LYS A 72 -14.64 -14.44 -7.82
CA LYS A 72 -14.71 -14.50 -9.29
C LYS A 72 -14.43 -13.15 -9.97
N TYR A 73 -14.61 -12.04 -9.22
CA TYR A 73 -14.43 -10.67 -9.71
C TYR A 73 -13.23 -9.99 -9.07
N ARG A 74 -12.35 -10.77 -8.44
CA ARG A 74 -11.20 -10.25 -7.69
C ARG A 74 -10.25 -9.44 -8.57
N ASP A 75 -10.11 -9.81 -9.85
CA ASP A 75 -9.40 -9.02 -10.84
C ASP A 75 -10.02 -7.64 -11.03
N LYS A 76 -11.34 -7.55 -11.16
CA LYS A 76 -12.08 -6.29 -11.29
C LYS A 76 -12.00 -5.44 -10.02
N ILE A 77 -11.97 -6.09 -8.86
CA ILE A 77 -11.79 -5.42 -7.57
C ILE A 77 -10.41 -4.74 -7.51
N ILE A 78 -9.35 -5.36 -8.06
CA ILE A 78 -8.02 -4.74 -8.16
C ILE A 78 -8.07 -3.51 -9.08
N TYR A 79 -8.75 -3.54 -10.22
CA TYR A 79 -8.89 -2.37 -11.08
C TYR A 79 -9.63 -1.23 -10.39
N LEU A 80 -10.70 -1.54 -9.63
CA LEU A 80 -11.40 -0.55 -8.82
C LEU A 80 -10.48 0.07 -7.75
N GLY A 81 -9.72 -0.76 -7.02
CA GLY A 81 -8.74 -0.28 -6.04
C GLY A 81 -7.68 0.62 -6.66
N SER A 82 -7.19 0.26 -7.86
CA SER A 82 -6.21 1.06 -8.59
C SER A 82 -6.78 2.41 -9.02
N PHE A 83 -8.04 2.44 -9.46
CA PHE A 83 -8.74 3.69 -9.77
C PHE A 83 -8.89 4.59 -8.54
N LEU A 84 -9.29 4.02 -7.40
CA LEU A 84 -9.44 4.77 -6.14
C LEU A 84 -8.10 5.31 -5.65
N LEU A 85 -7.03 4.53 -5.74
CA LEU A 85 -5.68 4.97 -5.38
C LEU A 85 -5.21 6.14 -6.25
N ILE A 86 -5.36 6.03 -7.57
CA ILE A 86 -5.00 7.10 -8.51
C ILE A 86 -5.82 8.36 -8.24
N LEU A 87 -7.14 8.22 -8.09
CA LEU A 87 -8.05 9.33 -7.86
C LEU A 87 -7.70 10.05 -6.55
N GLY A 88 -7.57 9.31 -5.46
CA GLY A 88 -7.21 9.86 -4.16
C GLY A 88 -5.84 10.55 -4.18
N PHE A 89 -4.84 9.93 -4.84
CA PHE A 89 -3.51 10.51 -4.97
C PHE A 89 -3.52 11.81 -5.79
N TRP A 90 -4.27 11.85 -6.87
CA TRP A 90 -4.46 13.07 -7.65
C TRP A 90 -5.11 14.17 -6.80
N MET A 91 -6.19 13.84 -6.08
CA MET A 91 -6.91 14.77 -5.22
C MET A 91 -6.05 15.36 -4.11
N ILE A 92 -5.13 14.59 -3.51
CA ILE A 92 -4.24 15.07 -2.43
C ILE A 92 -3.46 16.30 -2.88
N PHE A 93 -2.90 16.29 -4.08
CA PHE A 93 -2.03 17.35 -4.58
C PHE A 93 -2.75 18.40 -5.42
N HIS A 94 -4.10 18.33 -5.51
CA HIS A 94 -4.94 19.31 -6.20
C HIS A 94 -6.09 19.75 -5.29
N PRO A 95 -5.79 20.39 -4.13
CA PRO A 95 -6.82 20.81 -3.20
C PRO A 95 -7.64 21.98 -3.77
N PRO A 96 -8.98 21.95 -3.66
CA PRO A 96 -9.84 23.08 -3.98
C PRO A 96 -9.79 24.14 -2.86
N ASN A 97 -10.29 25.31 -3.13
CA ASN A 97 -10.36 26.41 -2.15
C ASN A 97 -11.49 26.25 -1.11
N ILE A 98 -12.13 25.09 -1.01
CA ILE A 98 -13.31 24.86 -0.15
C ILE A 98 -13.07 23.62 0.71
N ASN A 99 -13.33 23.72 2.03
CA ASN A 99 -13.29 22.61 2.99
C ASN A 99 -12.03 21.72 2.87
N ILE A 100 -10.86 22.34 2.93
CA ILE A 100 -9.57 21.71 2.67
C ILE A 100 -9.33 20.48 3.57
N ILE A 101 -9.76 20.51 4.84
CA ILE A 101 -9.61 19.39 5.78
C ILE A 101 -10.45 18.19 5.33
N LEU A 102 -11.70 18.42 4.94
CA LEU A 102 -12.56 17.36 4.41
C LEU A 102 -11.98 16.78 3.11
N TRP A 103 -11.46 17.64 2.24
CA TRP A 103 -10.81 17.23 0.99
C TRP A 103 -9.58 16.36 1.26
N PHE A 104 -8.71 16.78 2.16
CA PHE A 104 -7.55 16.00 2.59
C PHE A 104 -7.98 14.63 3.14
N SER A 105 -8.96 14.64 4.06
CA SER A 105 -9.48 13.41 4.66
C SER A 105 -10.03 12.44 3.62
N LEU A 106 -10.85 12.94 2.69
CA LEU A 106 -11.44 12.13 1.62
C LEU A 106 -10.37 11.61 0.66
N SER A 107 -9.41 12.45 0.29
CA SER A 107 -8.34 12.08 -0.64
C SER A 107 -7.45 10.98 -0.05
N VAL A 108 -7.01 11.13 1.20
CA VAL A 108 -6.22 10.10 1.90
C VAL A 108 -7.05 8.84 2.09
N PHE A 109 -8.32 8.94 2.48
CA PHE A 109 -9.22 7.79 2.60
C PHE A 109 -9.34 7.00 1.29
N LEU A 110 -9.52 7.67 0.16
CA LEU A 110 -9.57 7.00 -1.15
C LEU A 110 -8.24 6.31 -1.50
N CYS A 111 -7.10 6.94 -1.16
CA CYS A 111 -5.80 6.34 -1.36
C CYS A 111 -5.63 5.08 -0.52
N THR A 112 -5.90 5.15 0.79
CA THR A 112 -5.71 4.01 1.71
C THR A 112 -6.68 2.88 1.38
N LEU A 113 -7.94 3.20 1.08
CA LEU A 113 -8.93 2.23 0.64
C LEU A 113 -8.48 1.52 -0.65
N GLY A 114 -8.04 2.27 -1.66
CA GLY A 114 -7.51 1.73 -2.90
C GLY A 114 -6.28 0.85 -2.68
N PHE A 115 -5.35 1.30 -1.84
CA PHE A 115 -4.16 0.55 -1.44
C PHE A 115 -4.54 -0.79 -0.78
N SER A 116 -5.40 -0.78 0.22
CA SER A 116 -5.86 -1.98 0.95
C SER A 116 -6.57 -2.97 0.02
N ILE A 117 -7.45 -2.48 -0.86
CA ILE A 117 -8.12 -3.31 -1.86
C ILE A 117 -7.09 -4.04 -2.73
N ILE A 118 -6.10 -3.34 -3.28
CA ILE A 118 -5.09 -3.96 -4.13
C ILE A 118 -4.23 -4.93 -3.32
N ALA A 119 -3.72 -4.50 -2.17
CA ALA A 119 -2.80 -5.28 -1.35
C ALA A 119 -3.41 -6.60 -0.89
N ILE A 120 -4.65 -6.57 -0.37
CA ILE A 120 -5.37 -7.76 0.10
C ILE A 120 -5.62 -8.73 -1.06
N ASN A 121 -6.09 -8.22 -2.20
CA ASN A 121 -6.45 -9.06 -3.33
C ASN A 121 -5.24 -9.66 -4.04
N ILE A 122 -4.14 -8.91 -4.16
CA ILE A 122 -2.91 -9.44 -4.76
C ILE A 122 -2.28 -10.53 -3.88
N GLN A 123 -2.29 -10.36 -2.56
CA GLN A 123 -1.83 -11.39 -1.63
C GLN A 123 -2.68 -12.66 -1.72
N ALA A 124 -4.00 -12.50 -1.80
CA ALA A 124 -4.92 -13.63 -1.98
C ALA A 124 -4.68 -14.37 -3.30
N PHE A 125 -4.43 -13.67 -4.41
CA PHE A 125 -4.04 -14.30 -5.67
C PHE A 125 -2.72 -15.07 -5.56
N GLY A 126 -1.73 -14.53 -4.87
CA GLY A 126 -0.46 -15.23 -4.61
C GLY A 126 -0.65 -16.55 -3.87
N GLY A 127 -1.59 -16.62 -2.92
CA GLY A 127 -1.94 -17.82 -2.20
C GLY A 127 -2.77 -18.83 -3.01
N LEU A 128 -3.51 -18.36 -4.01
CA LEU A 128 -4.36 -19.18 -4.88
C LEU A 128 -3.66 -19.58 -6.19
N TRP A 129 -2.50 -19.04 -6.48
CA TRP A 129 -1.74 -19.40 -7.67
C TRP A 129 -1.30 -20.88 -7.60
N ASP A 130 -1.64 -21.68 -8.63
CA ASP A 130 -1.30 -23.12 -8.65
C ASP A 130 0.17 -23.34 -8.99
N ILE A 131 1.00 -23.25 -7.97
CA ILE A 131 2.45 -23.37 -8.05
C ILE A 131 2.99 -24.28 -6.94
N PRO A 132 4.16 -24.92 -7.17
CA PRO A 132 4.84 -25.70 -6.14
C PRO A 132 5.23 -24.83 -4.93
N ALA A 133 5.14 -25.40 -3.71
CA ALA A 133 5.44 -24.69 -2.47
C ALA A 133 6.82 -23.98 -2.44
N PRO A 134 7.92 -24.54 -3.00
CA PRO A 134 9.21 -23.82 -3.06
C PRO A 134 9.18 -22.55 -3.89
N GLN A 135 8.28 -22.45 -4.87
CA GLN A 135 8.16 -21.26 -5.75
C GLN A 135 7.36 -20.14 -5.10
N VAL A 136 6.50 -20.42 -4.10
CA VAL A 136 5.76 -19.41 -3.35
C VAL A 136 6.72 -18.42 -2.69
N THR A 137 7.79 -18.90 -2.09
CA THR A 137 8.83 -18.04 -1.48
C THR A 137 9.47 -17.12 -2.52
N LYS A 138 9.79 -17.64 -3.72
CA LYS A 138 10.36 -16.84 -4.81
C LYS A 138 9.41 -15.71 -5.22
N ILE A 139 8.10 -15.97 -5.29
CA ILE A 139 7.10 -14.95 -5.64
C ILE A 139 7.01 -13.87 -4.56
N ILE A 140 6.97 -14.27 -3.30
CA ILE A 140 6.93 -13.32 -2.18
C ILE A 140 8.18 -12.44 -2.19
N VAL A 141 9.36 -13.04 -2.27
CA VAL A 141 10.64 -12.31 -2.30
C VAL A 141 10.71 -11.35 -3.50
N THR A 142 10.29 -11.79 -4.69
CA THR A 142 10.30 -10.92 -5.87
C THR A 142 9.33 -9.75 -5.70
N ARG A 143 8.14 -9.97 -5.15
CA ARG A 143 7.17 -8.91 -4.89
C ARG A 143 7.70 -7.89 -3.88
N GLU A 144 8.28 -8.35 -2.77
CA GLU A 144 8.88 -7.47 -1.76
C GLU A 144 10.09 -6.69 -2.34
N ALA A 145 10.94 -7.33 -3.15
CA ALA A 145 12.06 -6.66 -3.81
C ALA A 145 11.58 -5.54 -4.76
N VAL A 146 10.53 -5.80 -5.55
CA VAL A 146 9.90 -4.79 -6.42
C VAL A 146 9.28 -3.66 -5.58
N GLY A 147 8.68 -3.98 -4.44
CA GLY A 147 8.14 -2.99 -3.49
C GLY A 147 9.26 -2.10 -2.92
N ILE A 148 10.35 -2.68 -2.44
CA ILE A 148 11.52 -1.92 -1.95
C ILE A 148 12.08 -1.00 -3.04
N PHE A 149 12.18 -1.49 -4.27
CA PHE A 149 12.62 -0.65 -5.39
C PHE A 149 11.64 0.51 -5.64
N GLY A 150 10.33 0.26 -5.56
CA GLY A 150 9.30 1.31 -5.62
C GLY A 150 9.45 2.36 -4.52
N LEU A 151 9.74 1.93 -3.30
CA LEU A 151 9.98 2.81 -2.15
C LEU A 151 11.23 3.69 -2.37
N LEU A 152 12.35 3.11 -2.85
CA LEU A 152 13.57 3.85 -3.15
C LEU A 152 13.32 4.93 -4.23
N VAL A 153 12.61 4.58 -5.28
CA VAL A 153 12.24 5.54 -6.33
C VAL A 153 11.34 6.65 -5.76
N ALA A 154 10.38 6.30 -4.90
CA ALA A 154 9.51 7.27 -4.24
C ALA A 154 10.23 8.25 -3.30
N SER A 155 11.33 7.85 -2.71
CA SER A 155 12.15 8.73 -1.85
C SER A 155 13.01 9.72 -2.66
N ILE A 156 13.46 9.32 -3.85
CA ILE A 156 14.37 10.10 -4.68
C ILE A 156 13.60 11.05 -5.62
N VAL A 157 12.53 10.57 -6.26
CA VAL A 157 11.82 11.31 -7.32
C VAL A 157 11.29 12.67 -6.86
N PRO A 158 10.63 12.84 -5.70
CA PRO A 158 10.14 14.15 -5.26
C PRO A 158 11.28 15.19 -5.11
N THR A 159 12.42 14.77 -4.58
CA THR A 159 13.59 15.63 -4.42
C THR A 159 14.15 16.09 -5.78
N LEU A 160 14.26 15.18 -6.73
CA LEU A 160 14.70 15.51 -8.09
C LEU A 160 13.73 16.45 -8.80
N LEU A 161 12.43 16.20 -8.65
CA LEU A 161 11.38 17.05 -9.24
C LEU A 161 11.40 18.46 -8.62
N TYR A 162 11.60 18.57 -7.31
CA TYR A 162 11.71 19.87 -6.62
C TYR A 162 12.89 20.70 -7.16
N LEU A 163 14.03 20.07 -7.40
CA LEU A 163 15.21 20.74 -7.97
C LEU A 163 14.98 21.23 -9.40
N THR A 164 14.11 20.56 -10.17
CA THR A 164 13.92 20.83 -11.60
C THR A 164 12.68 21.69 -11.88
N TYR A 165 11.59 21.49 -11.13
CA TYR A 165 10.23 22.02 -11.43
C TYR A 165 9.59 22.65 -10.18
N LYS A 166 10.19 23.64 -9.57
CA LYS A 166 9.84 24.22 -8.25
C LYS A 166 8.33 24.25 -7.90
N ASP A 167 7.46 24.66 -8.82
CA ASP A 167 6.04 24.87 -8.53
C ASP A 167 5.11 23.71 -8.91
N ASN A 168 5.56 22.78 -9.77
CA ASN A 168 4.72 21.69 -10.34
C ASN A 168 5.18 20.29 -9.98
N ASN A 169 6.04 20.12 -8.99
CA ASN A 169 6.64 18.84 -8.63
C ASN A 169 5.60 17.75 -8.26
N PHE A 170 4.56 18.09 -7.49
CA PHE A 170 3.54 17.13 -7.06
C PHE A 170 2.54 16.77 -8.16
N HIS A 171 2.28 17.70 -9.11
CA HIS A 171 1.48 17.39 -10.30
C HIS A 171 2.18 16.33 -11.16
N ILE A 172 3.47 16.52 -11.43
CA ILE A 172 4.28 15.56 -12.17
C ILE A 172 4.37 14.21 -11.45
N LEU A 173 4.49 14.22 -10.11
CA LEU A 173 4.50 13.02 -9.29
C LEU A 173 3.21 12.21 -9.46
N SER A 174 2.06 12.89 -9.53
CA SER A 174 0.77 12.23 -9.76
C SER A 174 0.68 11.59 -11.14
N ILE A 175 1.21 12.24 -12.18
CA ILE A 175 1.28 11.68 -13.53
C ILE A 175 2.21 10.44 -13.57
N ILE A 176 3.34 10.50 -12.89
CA ILE A 176 4.27 9.37 -12.79
C ILE A 176 3.58 8.15 -12.14
N LEU A 177 2.85 8.36 -11.03
CA LEU A 177 2.10 7.27 -10.40
C LEU A 177 1.07 6.66 -11.35
N ILE A 178 0.30 7.47 -12.07
CA ILE A 178 -0.68 6.99 -13.06
C ILE A 178 0.00 6.12 -14.11
N PHE A 179 1.11 6.58 -14.66
CA PHE A 179 1.85 5.84 -15.70
C PHE A 179 2.39 4.49 -15.18
N ILE A 180 3.01 4.49 -14.00
CA ILE A 180 3.52 3.28 -13.35
C ILE A 180 2.37 2.31 -13.04
N MET A 181 1.23 2.82 -12.56
CA MET A 181 0.06 1.99 -12.27
C MET A 181 -0.49 1.34 -13.54
N ILE A 182 -0.60 2.07 -14.64
CA ILE A 182 -1.07 1.52 -15.92
C ILE A 182 -0.15 0.39 -16.39
N ILE A 183 1.17 0.59 -16.35
CA ILE A 183 2.15 -0.46 -16.72
C ILE A 183 1.97 -1.70 -15.85
N SER A 184 1.82 -1.50 -14.54
CA SER A 184 1.64 -2.59 -13.57
C SER A 184 0.33 -3.34 -13.79
N LEU A 185 -0.76 -2.65 -14.12
CA LEU A 185 -2.05 -3.27 -14.44
C LEU A 185 -2.02 -4.06 -15.75
N VAL A 186 -1.33 -3.58 -16.78
CA VAL A 186 -1.12 -4.31 -18.02
C VAL A 186 -0.31 -5.59 -17.77
N ALA A 187 0.75 -5.50 -16.96
CA ALA A 187 1.53 -6.66 -16.56
C ALA A 187 0.69 -7.65 -15.75
N PHE A 188 -0.10 -7.17 -14.78
CA PHE A 188 -1.02 -7.98 -13.99
C PHE A 188 -2.05 -8.69 -14.86
N TYR A 189 -2.69 -7.99 -15.81
CA TYR A 189 -3.64 -8.58 -16.75
C TYR A 189 -3.00 -9.69 -17.59
N SER A 190 -1.78 -9.46 -18.11
CA SER A 190 -1.04 -10.46 -18.87
C SER A 190 -0.70 -11.70 -18.01
N TRP A 191 -0.33 -11.49 -16.75
CA TRP A 191 -0.12 -12.58 -15.79
C TRP A 191 -1.41 -13.34 -15.51
N PHE A 192 -2.49 -12.63 -15.18
CA PHE A 192 -3.78 -13.23 -14.83
C PHE A 192 -4.33 -14.14 -15.93
N LYS A 193 -4.21 -13.71 -17.18
CA LYS A 193 -4.64 -14.48 -18.35
C LYS A 193 -3.79 -15.74 -18.61
N SER A 194 -2.52 -15.74 -18.20
CA SER A 194 -1.57 -16.85 -18.45
C SER A 194 -1.42 -17.81 -17.27
N SER A 195 -1.99 -17.48 -16.11
CA SER A 195 -1.80 -18.23 -14.86
C SER A 195 -3.01 -19.06 -14.50
N GLU A 196 -2.76 -20.25 -13.95
CA GLU A 196 -3.80 -21.12 -13.40
C GLU A 196 -4.02 -20.74 -11.93
N ILE A 197 -5.25 -20.29 -11.61
CA ILE A 197 -5.63 -19.84 -10.27
C ILE A 197 -6.65 -20.83 -9.72
N LYS A 198 -6.34 -21.40 -8.55
CA LYS A 198 -7.25 -22.30 -7.83
C LYS A 198 -8.47 -21.55 -7.35
N SER A 199 -9.62 -22.17 -7.46
CA SER A 199 -10.80 -21.67 -6.79
C SER A 199 -10.60 -21.78 -5.27
N PRO A 200 -10.95 -20.75 -4.49
CA PRO A 200 -10.89 -20.85 -3.05
C PRO A 200 -11.82 -21.99 -2.58
N ILE A 201 -11.36 -22.75 -1.58
CA ILE A 201 -12.18 -23.79 -0.97
C ILE A 201 -13.35 -23.09 -0.29
N LYS A 202 -14.57 -23.25 -0.82
CA LYS A 202 -15.79 -22.80 -0.14
C LYS A 202 -15.91 -23.57 1.16
N LEU A 203 -15.46 -23.00 2.24
CA LEU A 203 -15.81 -23.46 3.58
C LEU A 203 -17.31 -23.19 3.73
N ASN A 204 -18.08 -24.26 3.77
CA ASN A 204 -19.54 -24.22 3.94
C ASN A 204 -19.91 -23.25 5.07
N ASN A 205 -20.72 -22.30 4.75
CA ASN A 205 -21.39 -21.29 5.55
C ASN A 205 -21.09 -21.22 7.06
N SER A 206 -20.89 -20.00 7.51
CA SER A 206 -21.05 -19.54 8.90
C SER A 206 -20.02 -19.98 9.94
N ARG A 207 -18.84 -20.39 9.57
CA ARG A 207 -17.75 -20.34 10.56
C ARG A 207 -17.29 -18.90 10.70
N SER A 208 -18.14 -18.16 11.40
CA SER A 208 -17.91 -16.79 11.86
C SER A 208 -16.45 -16.56 12.25
N MET A 209 -15.93 -15.37 12.03
CA MET A 209 -14.65 -14.89 12.61
C MET A 209 -14.44 -15.35 14.06
N ARG A 210 -15.53 -15.48 14.82
CA ARG A 210 -15.55 -16.03 16.18
C ARG A 210 -14.90 -17.43 16.28
N VAL A 211 -15.10 -18.33 15.31
CA VAL A 211 -14.50 -19.68 15.33
C VAL A 211 -12.99 -19.62 15.11
N ILE A 212 -12.53 -18.69 14.27
CA ILE A 212 -11.11 -18.45 14.04
C ILE A 212 -10.43 -18.00 15.34
N PHE A 213 -11.03 -17.06 16.06
CA PHE A 213 -10.51 -16.57 17.34
C PHE A 213 -10.61 -17.57 18.51
N ILE A 214 -11.46 -18.60 18.42
CA ILE A 214 -11.53 -19.68 19.42
C ILE A 214 -10.31 -20.61 19.31
N ASN A 215 -9.71 -20.75 18.13
CA ASN A 215 -8.56 -21.62 17.92
C ASN A 215 -7.31 -21.07 18.64
N LYS A 216 -6.80 -21.83 19.62
CA LYS A 216 -5.62 -21.45 20.43
C LYS A 216 -4.39 -21.13 19.57
N LYS A 217 -4.14 -21.90 18.50
CA LYS A 217 -2.98 -21.67 17.60
C LYS A 217 -3.11 -20.34 16.84
N VAL A 218 -4.32 -20.01 16.40
CA VAL A 218 -4.60 -18.76 15.69
C VAL A 218 -4.45 -17.57 16.63
N ARG A 219 -4.99 -17.66 17.86
CA ARG A 219 -4.78 -16.61 18.87
C ARG A 219 -3.31 -16.40 19.18
N LEU A 220 -2.54 -17.47 19.38
CA LEU A 220 -1.10 -17.37 19.65
C LEU A 220 -0.38 -16.68 18.49
N PHE A 221 -0.70 -17.05 17.24
CA PHE A 221 -0.15 -16.41 16.05
C PHE A 221 -0.45 -14.91 16.03
N PHE A 222 -1.73 -14.50 16.18
CA PHE A 222 -2.10 -13.10 16.19
C PHE A 222 -1.47 -12.31 17.34
N THR A 223 -1.37 -12.92 18.53
CA THR A 223 -0.71 -12.28 19.68
C THR A 223 0.77 -12.06 19.41
N SER A 224 1.48 -13.09 18.90
CA SER A 224 2.90 -12.97 18.55
C SER A 224 3.12 -11.93 17.44
N TYR A 225 2.25 -11.92 16.43
CA TYR A 225 2.30 -10.96 15.33
C TYR A 225 2.05 -9.52 15.82
N PHE A 226 1.07 -9.32 16.71
CA PHE A 226 0.79 -8.02 17.33
C PHE A 226 2.02 -7.48 18.07
N PHE A 227 2.65 -8.27 18.93
CA PHE A 227 3.86 -7.84 19.64
C PHE A 227 5.04 -7.60 18.69
N SER A 228 5.18 -8.38 17.64
CA SER A 228 6.22 -8.17 16.62
C SER A 228 6.01 -6.84 15.87
N CYS A 229 4.78 -6.55 15.44
CA CYS A 229 4.44 -5.28 14.79
C CYS A 229 4.64 -4.10 15.74
N PHE A 230 4.23 -4.24 17.00
CA PHE A 230 4.40 -3.20 18.02
C PHE A 230 5.88 -2.91 18.27
N ALA A 231 6.70 -3.97 18.43
CA ALA A 231 8.15 -3.83 18.61
C ALA A 231 8.83 -3.17 17.40
N SER A 232 8.35 -3.43 16.18
CA SER A 232 8.90 -2.81 14.96
C SER A 232 8.45 -1.36 14.77
N ALA A 233 7.25 -1.01 15.24
CA ALA A 233 6.72 0.35 15.12
C ALA A 233 7.48 1.36 15.99
N ILE A 234 7.97 0.94 17.17
CA ILE A 234 8.73 1.82 18.09
C ILE A 234 9.99 2.38 17.43
N PRO A 235 10.95 1.57 16.94
CA PRO A 235 12.14 2.11 16.29
C PRO A 235 11.79 2.85 15.00
N ALA A 236 10.80 2.41 14.23
CA ALA A 236 10.39 3.09 13.01
C ALA A 236 9.89 4.52 13.24
N THR A 237 9.22 4.77 14.38
CA THR A 237 8.76 6.12 14.73
C THR A 237 9.87 6.96 15.38
N LEU A 238 10.74 6.34 16.16
CA LEU A 238 11.76 7.05 16.93
C LEU A 238 13.04 7.33 16.13
N ILE A 239 13.29 6.65 15.02
CA ILE A 239 14.54 6.79 14.25
C ILE A 239 14.80 8.22 13.80
N ILE A 240 13.75 8.94 13.39
CA ILE A 240 13.88 10.33 12.93
C ILE A 240 14.35 11.24 14.07
N PHE A 241 13.72 11.12 15.25
CA PHE A 241 14.11 11.88 16.44
C PHE A 241 15.51 11.51 16.89
N TYR A 242 15.87 10.22 16.87
CA TYR A 242 17.19 9.74 17.23
C TYR A 242 18.29 10.32 16.32
N VAL A 243 18.07 10.28 15.00
CA VAL A 243 19.04 10.82 14.03
C VAL A 243 19.14 12.34 14.12
N ARG A 244 18.01 13.05 14.28
CA ARG A 244 17.99 14.51 14.36
C ARG A 244 18.50 15.02 15.70
N ASP A 245 17.95 14.53 16.81
CA ASP A 245 18.13 15.16 18.12
C ASP A 245 19.30 14.55 18.92
N TYR A 246 19.62 13.28 18.70
CA TYR A 246 20.73 12.60 19.38
C TYR A 246 22.01 12.55 18.55
N LEU A 247 21.91 12.13 17.28
CA LEU A 247 23.07 12.06 16.39
C LEU A 247 23.42 13.41 15.76
N LEU A 248 22.52 14.41 15.82
CA LEU A 248 22.65 15.74 15.16
C LEU A 248 23.01 15.62 13.67
N ALA A 249 22.54 14.55 13.03
CA ALA A 249 22.90 14.16 11.67
C ALA A 249 21.72 14.35 10.69
N GLU A 250 20.95 15.41 10.84
CA GLU A 250 19.75 15.71 10.03
C GLU A 250 20.03 15.66 8.52
N LYS A 251 21.22 16.11 8.09
CA LYS A 251 21.64 16.08 6.68
C LYS A 251 21.74 14.66 6.09
N PHE A 252 21.87 13.64 6.91
CA PHE A 252 21.98 12.24 6.52
C PHE A 252 20.70 11.44 6.77
N LEU A 253 19.61 12.11 7.14
CA LEU A 253 18.35 11.46 7.51
C LEU A 253 17.85 10.52 6.39
N GLY A 254 17.99 10.91 5.13
CA GLY A 254 17.63 10.06 3.99
C GLY A 254 18.49 8.80 3.78
N LEU A 255 19.66 8.69 4.46
CA LEU A 255 20.47 7.47 4.46
C LEU A 255 20.08 6.49 5.57
N PHE A 256 19.38 6.99 6.60
CA PHE A 256 18.93 6.19 7.75
C PHE A 256 17.49 5.70 7.61
N LEU A 257 16.72 6.27 6.68
CA LEU A 257 15.35 5.87 6.31
C LEU A 257 15.35 4.94 5.09
#